data_9552e2cbae25fdf22734b129046acc23
#
_entry.id   9552e2cbae25fdf22734b129046acc23
#
_cell.length_a   1.000
_cell.length_b   1.000
_cell.length_c   1.000
_cell.angle_alpha   90.00
_cell.angle_beta   90.00
_cell.angle_gamma   90.00
#
_symmetry.space_group_name_H-M   'P 1'
#
loop_
_entity.id
_entity.type
_entity.pdbx_description
1 polymer ?
#
loop_
_entity_poly.entity_id
_entity_poly.type
_entity_poly.pdbx_seq_one_letter_code
_entity_poly.pdbx_strand_id
1 'polypeptide(L)'
;MKIHNFFPLSIFLDQIDLKEEEKNNLIEEIIEMKKNSQNPNHKLKGASWTGDTQGFEYLFKNKKFEKLFEKIKEKIDLYLDFLEVNKEKLDIFMMRAWATISNNEEAIHKHQHLQSHLSFAYYLKKNPNDSKFILHDEEKKNEFIPNLFNSNSLLQKQYVKKITFPTASTVAFDAKEDDIIIFPSKTHHSTENSKNNSNRISISGDIIFLAKESNLLEYLTPNFNNWKKL
;
A
#
# COMPACT_ATOMS: atom_id res chain seq x y z
N MET A 1 -10.75 36.19 2.58
CA MET A 1 -10.94 34.98 3.39
C MET A 1 -9.70 34.11 3.21
N LYS A 2 -9.11 33.57 4.30
CA LYS A 2 -8.00 32.63 4.24
C LYS A 2 -8.47 31.30 4.86
N ILE A 3 -8.18 30.18 4.19
CA ILE A 3 -8.46 28.83 4.69
C ILE A 3 -7.11 28.14 4.86
N HIS A 4 -6.90 27.51 6.00
CA HIS A 4 -5.71 26.76 6.32
C HIS A 4 -6.10 25.29 6.52
N ASN A 5 -5.31 24.36 5.97
CA ASN A 5 -5.46 22.93 6.19
C ASN A 5 -4.40 22.49 7.22
N PHE A 6 -4.84 21.76 8.23
CA PHE A 6 -3.99 21.22 9.28
C PHE A 6 -4.05 19.69 9.31
N PHE A 7 -2.96 19.07 9.73
CA PHE A 7 -2.83 17.61 9.87
C PHE A 7 -3.05 16.84 8.56
N PRO A 8 -2.34 17.20 7.48
CA PRO A 8 -2.44 16.46 6.23
C PRO A 8 -1.86 15.06 6.39
N LEU A 9 -2.48 14.06 5.72
CA LEU A 9 -1.85 12.79 5.46
C LEU A 9 -0.81 12.97 4.35
N SER A 10 0.44 12.60 4.61
CA SER A 10 1.51 12.61 3.62
C SER A 10 1.69 11.21 3.05
N ILE A 11 1.64 11.10 1.72
CA ILE A 11 1.87 9.87 0.96
C ILE A 11 3.10 10.10 0.08
N PHE A 12 4.05 9.18 0.12
CA PHE A 12 5.20 9.22 -0.78
C PHE A 12 4.82 8.58 -2.11
N LEU A 13 5.13 9.26 -3.20
CA LEU A 13 4.97 8.77 -4.57
C LEU A 13 6.24 9.07 -5.35
N ASP A 14 6.85 8.04 -5.92
CA ASP A 14 8.06 8.15 -6.74
C ASP A 14 8.13 6.96 -7.70
N GLN A 15 9.16 6.91 -8.54
CA GLN A 15 9.39 5.82 -9.49
C GLN A 15 10.58 4.95 -9.10
N ILE A 16 10.47 3.66 -9.44
CA ILE A 16 11.56 2.71 -9.37
C ILE A 16 12.01 2.38 -10.79
N ASP A 17 13.22 2.78 -11.13
CA ASP A 17 13.84 2.49 -12.43
C ASP A 17 14.45 1.08 -12.41
N LEU A 18 13.75 0.11 -13.02
CA LEU A 18 14.27 -1.21 -13.35
C LEU A 18 14.44 -1.33 -14.87
N LYS A 19 15.47 -2.04 -15.31
CA LYS A 19 15.61 -2.38 -16.72
C LYS A 19 14.47 -3.29 -17.16
N GLU A 20 14.05 -3.17 -18.41
CA GLU A 20 12.94 -3.95 -18.95
C GLU A 20 13.15 -5.47 -18.84
N GLU A 21 14.39 -5.95 -19.02
CA GLU A 21 14.75 -7.35 -18.83
C GLU A 21 14.53 -7.80 -17.36
N GLU A 22 14.89 -6.96 -16.39
CA GLU A 22 14.70 -7.24 -14.97
C GLU A 22 13.20 -7.31 -14.63
N LYS A 23 12.40 -6.37 -15.14
CA LYS A 23 10.95 -6.37 -14.97
C LYS A 23 10.32 -7.65 -15.54
N ASN A 24 10.70 -8.04 -16.75
CA ASN A 24 10.18 -9.24 -17.40
C ASN A 24 10.50 -10.51 -16.61
N ASN A 25 11.72 -10.64 -16.09
CA ASN A 25 12.11 -11.76 -15.22
C ASN A 25 11.27 -11.83 -13.94
N LEU A 26 10.96 -10.68 -13.32
CA LEU A 26 10.09 -10.63 -12.13
C LEU A 26 8.64 -10.99 -12.48
N ILE A 27 8.14 -10.52 -13.61
CA ILE A 27 6.78 -10.83 -14.09
C ILE A 27 6.62 -12.34 -14.33
N GLU A 28 7.60 -12.98 -15.01
CA GLU A 28 7.60 -14.42 -15.23
C GLU A 28 7.59 -15.20 -13.93
N GLU A 29 8.43 -14.81 -12.97
CA GLU A 29 8.49 -15.44 -11.65
C GLU A 29 7.16 -15.33 -10.89
N ILE A 30 6.52 -14.17 -10.91
CA ILE A 30 5.21 -13.96 -10.27
C ILE A 30 4.11 -14.80 -10.95
N ILE A 31 4.13 -14.89 -12.28
CA ILE A 31 3.18 -15.73 -13.02
C ILE A 31 3.37 -17.21 -12.66
N GLU A 32 4.61 -17.66 -12.52
CA GLU A 32 4.93 -19.04 -12.10
C GLU A 32 4.49 -19.31 -10.66
N MET A 33 4.69 -18.35 -9.73
CA MET A 33 4.14 -18.44 -8.37
C MET A 33 2.63 -18.63 -8.38
N LYS A 34 1.90 -17.86 -9.20
CA LYS A 34 0.44 -18.01 -9.33
C LYS A 34 0.05 -19.40 -9.83
N LYS A 35 0.75 -19.95 -10.82
CA LYS A 35 0.49 -21.32 -11.34
C LYS A 35 0.73 -22.38 -10.27
N ASN A 36 1.74 -22.20 -9.43
CA ASN A 36 2.12 -23.12 -8.37
C ASN A 36 1.36 -22.91 -7.06
N SER A 37 0.41 -21.97 -7.00
CA SER A 37 -0.45 -21.75 -5.85
C SER A 37 -1.32 -22.97 -5.59
N GLN A 38 -1.47 -23.37 -4.32
CA GLN A 38 -2.30 -24.52 -3.95
C GLN A 38 -3.77 -24.33 -4.35
N ASN A 39 -4.27 -23.09 -4.26
CA ASN A 39 -5.62 -22.71 -4.64
C ASN A 39 -5.62 -21.40 -5.45
N PRO A 40 -5.11 -21.39 -6.72
CA PRO A 40 -4.95 -20.17 -7.50
C PRO A 40 -6.27 -19.44 -7.77
N ASN A 41 -7.41 -20.16 -7.66
CA ASN A 41 -8.76 -19.62 -7.85
C ASN A 41 -9.50 -19.39 -6.54
N HIS A 42 -8.90 -19.67 -5.39
CA HIS A 42 -9.51 -19.42 -4.08
C HIS A 42 -9.41 -17.94 -3.73
N LYS A 43 -10.38 -17.19 -4.19
CA LYS A 43 -10.51 -15.75 -3.92
C LYS A 43 -12.00 -15.39 -3.90
N LEU A 44 -12.31 -14.30 -3.24
CA LEU A 44 -13.65 -13.71 -3.30
C LEU A 44 -13.96 -13.28 -4.74
N LYS A 45 -15.22 -13.37 -5.14
CA LYS A 45 -15.65 -12.89 -6.47
C LYS A 45 -15.23 -11.45 -6.66
N GLY A 46 -14.54 -11.16 -7.77
CA GLY A 46 -14.03 -9.82 -8.09
C GLY A 46 -12.76 -9.41 -7.32
N ALA A 47 -12.21 -10.28 -6.46
CA ALA A 47 -10.93 -10.00 -5.81
C ALA A 47 -9.75 -10.44 -6.69
N SER A 48 -8.64 -9.71 -6.58
CA SER A 48 -7.37 -10.06 -7.22
C SER A 48 -6.73 -11.29 -6.56
N TRP A 49 -5.87 -12.00 -7.29
CA TRP A 49 -4.98 -12.98 -6.69
C TRP A 49 -3.88 -12.25 -5.90
N THR A 50 -3.63 -12.68 -4.67
CA THR A 50 -2.58 -12.14 -3.81
C THR A 50 -1.70 -13.25 -3.26
N GLY A 51 -0.38 -13.10 -3.40
CA GLY A 51 0.61 -14.11 -3.03
C GLY A 51 0.65 -14.41 -1.54
N ASP A 52 0.37 -13.42 -0.67
CA ASP A 52 0.37 -13.58 0.78
C ASP A 52 -0.69 -14.58 1.28
N THR A 53 -1.82 -14.70 0.59
CA THR A 53 -2.86 -15.70 0.91
C THR A 53 -2.56 -17.07 0.32
N GLN A 54 -1.46 -17.22 -0.42
CA GLN A 54 -1.08 -18.42 -1.16
C GLN A 54 0.31 -18.96 -0.75
N GLY A 55 0.88 -18.46 0.36
CA GLY A 55 2.19 -18.89 0.88
C GLY A 55 3.40 -18.19 0.23
N PHE A 56 3.18 -17.07 -0.48
CA PHE A 56 4.23 -16.28 -1.13
C PHE A 56 4.36 -14.88 -0.52
N GLU A 57 4.33 -14.79 0.82
CA GLU A 57 4.38 -13.53 1.57
C GLU A 57 5.79 -13.02 1.88
N TYR A 58 6.84 -13.69 1.38
CA TYR A 58 8.24 -13.34 1.66
C TYR A 58 9.07 -13.17 0.38
N LEU A 59 8.59 -12.39 -0.59
CA LEU A 59 9.28 -12.19 -1.87
C LEU A 59 10.72 -11.70 -1.70
N PHE A 60 10.99 -10.91 -0.66
CA PHE A 60 12.34 -10.41 -0.37
C PHE A 60 13.36 -11.51 -0.03
N LYS A 61 12.93 -12.75 0.23
CA LYS A 61 13.81 -13.93 0.39
C LYS A 61 14.22 -14.55 -0.94
N ASN A 62 13.51 -14.23 -2.03
CA ASN A 62 13.85 -14.72 -3.36
C ASN A 62 14.88 -13.77 -4.01
N LYS A 63 16.08 -14.28 -4.30
CA LYS A 63 17.21 -13.53 -4.87
C LYS A 63 16.87 -12.78 -6.17
N LYS A 64 15.91 -13.26 -6.96
CA LYS A 64 15.48 -12.56 -8.18
C LYS A 64 14.91 -11.17 -7.88
N PHE A 65 14.38 -10.94 -6.70
CA PHE A 65 13.79 -9.66 -6.27
C PHE A 65 14.77 -8.75 -5.51
N GLU A 66 15.99 -9.19 -5.23
CA GLU A 66 16.98 -8.49 -4.39
C GLU A 66 17.14 -7.03 -4.82
N LYS A 67 17.44 -6.80 -6.10
CA LYS A 67 17.63 -5.45 -6.65
C LYS A 67 16.39 -4.55 -6.53
N LEU A 68 15.20 -5.11 -6.70
CA LEU A 68 13.96 -4.37 -6.48
C LEU A 68 13.83 -3.93 -5.01
N PHE A 69 14.10 -4.83 -4.07
CA PHE A 69 13.98 -4.52 -2.64
C PHE A 69 15.05 -3.56 -2.15
N GLU A 70 16.24 -3.54 -2.74
CA GLU A 70 17.25 -2.51 -2.50
C GLU A 70 16.71 -1.12 -2.89
N LYS A 71 16.12 -0.99 -4.08
CA LYS A 71 15.50 0.26 -4.54
C LYS A 71 14.29 0.67 -3.69
N ILE A 72 13.46 -0.28 -3.27
CA ILE A 72 12.33 -0.01 -2.36
C ILE A 72 12.86 0.52 -1.02
N LYS A 73 13.94 -0.06 -0.48
CA LYS A 73 14.57 0.43 0.74
C LYS A 73 15.02 1.88 0.60
N GLU A 74 15.67 2.26 -0.51
CA GLU A 74 16.06 3.65 -0.78
C GLU A 74 14.85 4.60 -0.75
N LYS A 75 13.69 4.20 -1.32
CA LYS A 75 12.47 5.02 -1.31
C LYS A 75 11.87 5.13 0.09
N ILE A 76 11.93 4.08 0.90
CA ILE A 76 11.52 4.12 2.31
C ILE A 76 12.41 5.10 3.08
N ASP A 77 13.73 5.02 2.89
CA ASP A 77 14.69 5.92 3.53
C ASP A 77 14.40 7.40 3.19
N LEU A 78 14.07 7.71 1.91
CA LEU A 78 13.68 9.06 1.48
C LEU A 78 12.38 9.53 2.13
N TYR A 79 11.39 8.66 2.28
CA TYR A 79 10.13 9.02 2.95
C TYR A 79 10.34 9.30 4.43
N LEU A 80 11.17 8.51 5.12
CA LEU A 80 11.52 8.73 6.52
C LEU A 80 12.32 10.02 6.71
N ASP A 81 13.22 10.36 5.78
CA ASP A 81 13.95 11.62 5.79
C ASP A 81 13.01 12.82 5.61
N PHE A 82 12.03 12.73 4.70
CA PHE A 82 10.99 13.75 4.57
C PHE A 82 10.18 13.96 5.87
N LEU A 83 9.94 12.88 6.61
CA LEU A 83 9.23 12.92 7.89
C LEU A 83 10.13 13.27 9.09
N GLU A 84 11.41 13.57 8.86
CA GLU A 84 12.42 13.88 9.90
C GLU A 84 12.54 12.78 10.97
N VAL A 85 12.37 11.50 10.58
CA VAL A 85 12.47 10.36 11.49
C VAL A 85 13.94 10.06 11.80
N ASN A 86 14.29 9.99 13.09
CA ASN A 86 15.63 9.56 13.50
C ASN A 86 15.82 8.06 13.31
N LYS A 87 16.28 7.67 12.12
CA LYS A 87 16.51 6.27 11.72
C LYS A 87 17.59 5.59 12.55
N GLU A 88 18.52 6.33 13.15
CA GLU A 88 19.61 5.76 13.97
C GLU A 88 19.09 5.08 15.25
N LYS A 89 17.89 5.48 15.72
CA LYS A 89 17.24 4.94 16.90
C LYS A 89 16.35 3.72 16.61
N LEU A 90 16.19 3.36 15.33
CA LEU A 90 15.24 2.35 14.88
C LEU A 90 15.96 1.22 14.12
N ASP A 91 15.51 0.00 14.35
CA ASP A 91 15.70 -1.11 13.43
C ASP A 91 14.49 -1.21 12.51
N ILE A 92 14.72 -1.19 11.20
CA ILE A 92 13.69 -1.18 10.18
C ILE A 92 13.67 -2.53 9.49
N PHE A 93 12.54 -3.22 9.55
CA PHE A 93 12.39 -4.55 8.96
C PHE A 93 11.26 -4.59 7.95
N MET A 94 11.51 -5.24 6.82
CA MET A 94 10.46 -5.70 5.94
C MET A 94 9.86 -6.98 6.54
N MET A 95 8.61 -6.91 6.96
CA MET A 95 7.93 -8.01 7.65
C MET A 95 7.34 -8.99 6.65
N ARG A 96 6.67 -8.48 5.63
CA ARG A 96 6.09 -9.25 4.53
C ARG A 96 6.21 -8.47 3.22
N ALA A 97 6.27 -9.19 2.11
CA ALA A 97 6.14 -8.62 0.77
C ALA A 97 5.59 -9.69 -0.18
N TRP A 98 4.61 -9.33 -0.99
CA TRP A 98 3.90 -10.25 -1.88
C TRP A 98 3.53 -9.58 -3.20
N ALA A 99 3.31 -10.40 -4.22
CA ALA A 99 2.79 -9.95 -5.49
C ALA A 99 1.25 -10.05 -5.53
N THR A 100 0.65 -9.16 -6.31
CA THR A 100 -0.79 -9.16 -6.61
C THR A 100 -0.98 -9.14 -8.11
N ILE A 101 -1.85 -10.01 -8.62
CA ILE A 101 -2.26 -10.03 -10.03
C ILE A 101 -3.75 -9.73 -10.11
N SER A 102 -4.11 -8.65 -10.79
CA SER A 102 -5.50 -8.27 -11.06
C SER A 102 -5.81 -8.43 -12.54
N ASN A 103 -6.88 -9.17 -12.83
CA ASN A 103 -7.45 -9.27 -14.18
C ASN A 103 -8.62 -8.31 -14.33
N ASN A 104 -9.28 -8.32 -15.50
CA ASN A 104 -10.47 -7.52 -15.73
C ASN A 104 -11.54 -7.72 -14.64
N GLU A 105 -12.15 -6.63 -14.20
CA GLU A 105 -13.16 -6.57 -13.13
C GLU A 105 -12.69 -7.00 -11.72
N GLU A 106 -11.39 -7.29 -11.54
CA GLU A 106 -10.82 -7.58 -10.23
C GLU A 106 -10.25 -6.35 -9.55
N ALA A 107 -10.35 -6.31 -8.22
CA ALA A 107 -9.86 -5.22 -7.37
C ALA A 107 -9.25 -5.75 -6.06
N ILE A 108 -8.50 -4.89 -5.40
CA ILE A 108 -8.18 -5.02 -3.98
C ILE A 108 -9.27 -4.28 -3.21
N HIS A 109 -10.02 -5.02 -2.38
CA HIS A 109 -11.07 -4.44 -1.54
C HIS A 109 -10.50 -3.52 -0.47
N LYS A 110 -11.33 -2.63 0.04
CA LYS A 110 -10.95 -1.70 1.11
C LYS A 110 -10.45 -2.45 2.34
N HIS A 111 -9.24 -2.11 2.79
CA HIS A 111 -8.57 -2.69 3.96
C HIS A 111 -7.50 -1.74 4.51
N GLN A 112 -6.90 -2.13 5.62
CA GLN A 112 -5.71 -1.53 6.22
C GLN A 112 -4.82 -2.64 6.79
N HIS A 113 -3.58 -2.32 7.15
CA HIS A 113 -2.65 -3.27 7.76
C HIS A 113 -2.39 -2.87 9.21
N LEU A 114 -2.95 -3.64 10.16
CA LEU A 114 -2.84 -3.32 11.59
C LEU A 114 -1.55 -3.82 12.24
N GLN A 115 -0.86 -4.75 11.61
CA GLN A 115 0.35 -5.39 12.14
C GLN A 115 1.64 -4.69 11.74
N SER A 116 1.58 -3.66 10.90
CA SER A 116 2.74 -2.94 10.36
C SER A 116 2.60 -1.43 10.55
N HIS A 117 3.70 -0.72 10.35
CA HIS A 117 3.76 0.72 10.55
C HIS A 117 3.73 1.50 9.23
N LEU A 118 4.47 1.05 8.20
CA LEU A 118 4.39 1.53 6.84
C LEU A 118 4.05 0.38 5.90
N SER A 119 3.31 0.69 4.85
CA SER A 119 3.04 -0.19 3.73
C SER A 119 3.45 0.49 2.42
N PHE A 120 3.78 -0.32 1.43
CA PHE A 120 4.02 0.17 0.08
C PHE A 120 3.27 -0.65 -0.97
N ALA A 121 3.06 -0.05 -2.13
CA ALA A 121 2.59 -0.70 -3.35
C ALA A 121 3.44 -0.21 -4.52
N TYR A 122 4.15 -1.11 -5.19
CA TYR A 122 4.92 -0.88 -6.41
C TYR A 122 4.21 -1.49 -7.60
N TYR A 123 4.01 -0.74 -8.68
CA TYR A 123 3.33 -1.18 -9.89
C TYR A 123 4.33 -1.71 -10.92
N LEU A 124 4.62 -3.01 -10.86
CA LEU A 124 5.57 -3.68 -11.77
C LEU A 124 5.06 -3.73 -13.22
N LYS A 125 3.73 -3.87 -13.39
CA LYS A 125 3.06 -3.85 -14.70
C LYS A 125 1.70 -3.21 -14.57
N LYS A 126 1.46 -2.14 -15.34
CA LYS A 126 0.17 -1.44 -15.34
C LYS A 126 -0.06 -0.73 -16.67
N ASN A 127 -1.22 -0.97 -17.27
CA ASN A 127 -1.61 -0.21 -18.47
C ASN A 127 -2.04 1.22 -18.10
N PRO A 128 -1.85 2.18 -19.01
CA PRO A 128 -2.39 3.52 -18.83
C PRO A 128 -3.92 3.49 -18.63
N ASN A 129 -4.40 4.35 -17.73
CA ASN A 129 -5.84 4.48 -17.40
C ASN A 129 -6.52 3.21 -16.84
N ASP A 130 -5.75 2.22 -16.38
CA ASP A 130 -6.28 1.11 -15.62
C ASP A 130 -6.67 1.57 -14.19
N SER A 131 -7.16 0.66 -13.37
CA SER A 131 -7.66 0.92 -12.01
C SER A 131 -6.79 1.87 -11.20
N LYS A 132 -7.42 2.83 -10.54
CA LYS A 132 -6.77 3.79 -9.66
C LYS A 132 -6.54 3.21 -8.28
N PHE A 133 -5.55 3.75 -7.58
CA PHE A 133 -5.36 3.55 -6.15
C PHE A 133 -6.27 4.52 -5.39
N ILE A 134 -6.97 4.04 -4.37
CA ILE A 134 -7.96 4.81 -3.61
C ILE A 134 -7.52 4.85 -2.14
N LEU A 135 -7.41 6.05 -1.59
CA LEU A 135 -7.30 6.29 -0.16
C LEU A 135 -8.65 6.64 0.42
N HIS A 136 -8.94 6.17 1.63
CA HIS A 136 -10.18 6.42 2.34
C HIS A 136 -9.92 7.22 3.61
N ASP A 137 -10.61 8.34 3.80
CA ASP A 137 -10.60 9.11 5.04
C ASP A 137 -11.68 8.58 5.99
N GLU A 138 -11.26 7.86 7.02
CA GLU A 138 -12.16 7.35 8.06
C GLU A 138 -12.45 8.40 9.15
N GLU A 139 -11.55 9.36 9.33
CA GLU A 139 -11.68 10.37 10.38
C GLU A 139 -12.66 11.49 10.00
N LYS A 140 -12.79 11.80 8.69
CA LYS A 140 -13.68 12.83 8.15
C LYS A 140 -13.61 14.14 8.94
N LYS A 141 -12.42 14.67 9.12
CA LYS A 141 -12.10 15.79 10.03
C LYS A 141 -12.98 17.03 9.87
N ASN A 142 -13.54 17.26 8.68
CA ASN A 142 -14.40 18.41 8.39
C ASN A 142 -15.90 18.07 8.50
N GLU A 143 -16.25 16.85 8.87
CA GLU A 143 -17.65 16.44 9.00
C GLU A 143 -18.23 16.94 10.33
N PHE A 144 -19.16 17.88 10.28
CA PHE A 144 -19.86 18.46 11.46
C PHE A 144 -21.29 17.94 11.63
N ILE A 145 -21.84 17.24 10.63
CA ILE A 145 -23.07 16.47 10.71
C ILE A 145 -22.77 15.04 10.26
N PRO A 146 -23.06 14.02 11.05
CA PRO A 146 -22.77 12.63 10.68
C PRO A 146 -23.31 12.25 9.31
N ASN A 147 -22.47 11.69 8.45
CA ASN A 147 -22.74 11.29 7.06
C ASN A 147 -23.00 12.42 6.05
N LEU A 148 -22.74 13.68 6.41
CA LEU A 148 -22.91 14.81 5.49
C LEU A 148 -22.02 14.65 4.23
N PHE A 149 -20.80 14.16 4.37
CA PHE A 149 -19.85 13.97 3.28
C PHE A 149 -19.69 12.50 2.83
N ASN A 150 -20.56 11.63 3.29
CA ASN A 150 -20.58 10.25 2.82
C ASN A 150 -21.25 10.17 1.45
N SER A 151 -20.51 9.75 0.42
CA SER A 151 -20.95 9.70 -0.99
C SER A 151 -22.24 8.90 -1.25
N ASN A 152 -22.58 7.98 -0.37
CA ASN A 152 -23.79 7.15 -0.48
C ASN A 152 -24.95 7.65 0.37
N SER A 153 -24.79 8.74 1.13
CA SER A 153 -25.84 9.25 2.01
C SER A 153 -26.83 10.13 1.26
N LEU A 154 -28.09 10.09 1.72
CA LEU A 154 -29.12 11.03 1.25
C LEU A 154 -28.78 12.47 1.64
N LEU A 155 -28.16 12.67 2.81
CA LEU A 155 -27.71 13.98 3.28
C LEU A 155 -26.73 14.61 2.29
N GLN A 156 -25.70 13.87 1.88
CA GLN A 156 -24.73 14.37 0.91
C GLN A 156 -25.41 14.79 -0.39
N LYS A 157 -26.31 13.95 -0.92
CA LYS A 157 -27.00 14.21 -2.19
C LYS A 157 -27.93 15.44 -2.14
N GLN A 158 -28.52 15.73 -0.99
CA GLN A 158 -29.48 16.83 -0.83
C GLN A 158 -28.83 18.14 -0.38
N TYR A 159 -27.83 18.08 0.48
CA TYR A 159 -27.31 19.26 1.18
C TYR A 159 -25.89 19.67 0.77
N VAL A 160 -25.13 18.84 0.01
CA VAL A 160 -23.79 19.17 -0.45
C VAL A 160 -23.80 19.43 -1.96
N LYS A 161 -23.54 20.66 -2.35
CA LYS A 161 -23.54 21.06 -3.78
C LYS A 161 -22.45 20.37 -4.58
N LYS A 162 -21.27 20.17 -3.98
CA LYS A 162 -20.09 19.58 -4.62
C LYS A 162 -19.13 19.07 -3.57
N ILE A 163 -18.64 17.84 -3.76
CA ILE A 163 -17.51 17.32 -2.99
C ILE A 163 -16.22 17.96 -3.49
N THR A 164 -15.42 18.41 -2.55
CA THR A 164 -14.12 19.04 -2.79
C THR A 164 -13.05 18.31 -1.98
N PHE A 165 -11.78 18.61 -2.20
CA PHE A 165 -10.69 17.97 -1.46
C PHE A 165 -10.90 17.99 0.07
N PRO A 166 -11.29 19.12 0.72
CA PRO A 166 -11.54 19.13 2.17
C PRO A 166 -12.74 18.33 2.65
N THR A 167 -13.63 17.91 1.77
CA THR A 167 -14.89 17.19 2.10
C THR A 167 -14.96 15.80 1.48
N ALA A 168 -13.92 15.41 0.72
CA ALA A 168 -13.84 14.09 0.11
C ALA A 168 -13.58 13.04 1.19
N SER A 169 -14.39 11.99 1.19
CA SER A 169 -14.13 10.79 1.99
C SER A 169 -13.20 9.79 1.30
N THR A 170 -12.92 10.02 0.02
CA THR A 170 -12.00 9.20 -0.77
C THR A 170 -11.20 10.07 -1.74
N VAL A 171 -9.95 9.70 -1.95
CA VAL A 171 -9.09 10.30 -2.97
C VAL A 171 -8.55 9.17 -3.84
N ALA A 172 -8.83 9.25 -5.15
CA ALA A 172 -8.30 8.30 -6.13
C ALA A 172 -7.22 8.96 -6.97
N PHE A 173 -6.11 8.28 -7.19
CA PHE A 173 -5.05 8.74 -8.07
C PHE A 173 -4.56 7.60 -8.98
N ASP A 174 -4.14 7.98 -10.17
CA ASP A 174 -3.70 7.07 -11.21
C ASP A 174 -2.19 6.85 -11.10
N ALA A 175 -1.80 5.89 -10.26
CA ALA A 175 -0.42 5.42 -10.25
C ALA A 175 -0.10 4.77 -11.60
N LYS A 176 1.08 5.05 -12.13
CA LYS A 176 1.57 4.51 -13.41
C LYS A 176 2.40 3.25 -13.16
N GLU A 177 2.73 2.56 -14.24
CA GLU A 177 3.79 1.55 -14.21
C GLU A 177 5.09 2.19 -13.69
N ASP A 178 5.83 1.43 -12.90
CA ASP A 178 7.04 1.81 -12.16
C ASP A 178 6.82 2.76 -10.98
N ASP A 179 5.61 3.25 -10.73
CA ASP A 179 5.34 4.03 -9.51
C ASP A 179 5.37 3.15 -8.26
N ILE A 180 5.99 3.68 -7.20
CA ILE A 180 5.89 3.18 -5.84
C ILE A 180 5.13 4.19 -4.98
N ILE A 181 4.18 3.69 -4.20
CA ILE A 181 3.43 4.44 -3.21
C ILE A 181 3.82 3.93 -1.84
N ILE A 182 4.18 4.83 -0.90
CA ILE A 182 4.46 4.47 0.51
C ILE A 182 3.57 5.30 1.40
N PHE A 183 2.94 4.66 2.38
CA PHE A 183 1.96 5.27 3.27
C PHE A 183 1.92 4.60 4.65
N PRO A 184 1.42 5.30 5.70
CA PRO A 184 1.17 4.67 6.99
C PRO A 184 0.21 3.50 6.88
N SER A 185 0.56 2.33 7.40
CA SER A 185 -0.19 1.06 7.23
C SER A 185 -1.63 1.12 7.73
N LYS A 186 -1.92 1.98 8.70
CA LYS A 186 -3.27 2.25 9.22
C LYS A 186 -4.19 2.97 8.23
N THR A 187 -3.66 3.47 7.12
CA THR A 187 -4.45 4.17 6.10
C THR A 187 -5.31 3.17 5.34
N HIS A 188 -6.62 3.33 5.39
CA HIS A 188 -7.54 2.51 4.61
C HIS A 188 -7.36 2.79 3.12
N HIS A 189 -7.19 1.74 2.34
CA HIS A 189 -6.97 1.83 0.91
C HIS A 189 -7.63 0.70 0.14
N SER A 190 -7.80 0.91 -1.15
CA SER A 190 -8.35 -0.06 -2.11
C SER A 190 -7.86 0.26 -3.51
N THR A 191 -8.30 -0.52 -4.49
CA THR A 191 -8.17 -0.15 -5.90
C THR A 191 -9.54 -0.11 -6.58
N GLU A 192 -9.68 0.66 -7.66
CA GLU A 192 -10.79 0.46 -8.60
C GLU A 192 -10.69 -0.94 -9.22
N ASN A 193 -11.78 -1.41 -9.80
CA ASN A 193 -11.75 -2.61 -10.62
C ASN A 193 -10.82 -2.38 -11.82
N SER A 194 -10.01 -3.38 -12.15
CA SER A 194 -9.22 -3.36 -13.38
C SER A 194 -10.16 -3.34 -14.59
N LYS A 195 -9.80 -2.54 -15.60
CA LYS A 195 -10.64 -2.32 -16.80
C LYS A 195 -10.07 -3.01 -18.04
N ASN A 196 -8.93 -3.67 -17.89
CA ASN A 196 -8.17 -4.25 -18.99
C ASN A 196 -8.09 -5.77 -18.87
N ASN A 197 -8.08 -6.44 -20.03
CA ASN A 197 -7.86 -7.89 -20.10
C ASN A 197 -6.39 -8.31 -19.88
N SER A 198 -5.47 -7.34 -19.83
CA SER A 198 -4.07 -7.61 -19.48
C SER A 198 -3.88 -7.52 -17.96
N ASN A 199 -3.09 -8.43 -17.42
CA ASN A 199 -2.79 -8.46 -15.99
C ASN A 199 -2.14 -7.14 -15.53
N ARG A 200 -2.71 -6.50 -14.50
CA ARG A 200 -2.00 -5.55 -13.68
C ARG A 200 -1.24 -6.35 -12.61
N ILE A 201 0.05 -6.07 -12.44
CA ILE A 201 0.89 -6.73 -11.44
C ILE A 201 1.49 -5.67 -10.53
N SER A 202 1.26 -5.81 -9.24
CA SER A 202 1.89 -4.98 -8.21
C SER A 202 2.59 -5.83 -7.16
N ILE A 203 3.58 -5.23 -6.50
CA ILE A 203 4.27 -5.82 -5.34
C ILE A 203 4.00 -4.92 -4.16
N SER A 204 3.44 -5.49 -3.11
CA SER A 204 3.13 -4.80 -1.87
C SER A 204 3.98 -5.36 -0.73
N GLY A 205 4.13 -4.58 0.34
CA GLY A 205 4.82 -5.06 1.53
C GLY A 205 4.57 -4.20 2.75
N ASP A 206 4.93 -4.78 3.87
CA ASP A 206 4.72 -4.29 5.23
C ASP A 206 6.05 -4.07 5.94
N ILE A 207 6.21 -2.90 6.52
CA ILE A 207 7.42 -2.46 7.23
C ILE A 207 7.07 -2.27 8.70
N ILE A 208 7.95 -2.79 9.57
CA ILE A 208 7.88 -2.58 11.01
C ILE A 208 9.14 -1.89 11.53
N PHE A 209 8.95 -0.99 12.48
CA PHE A 209 10.02 -0.30 13.19
C PHE A 209 10.12 -0.85 14.60
N LEU A 210 11.32 -1.24 15.00
CA LEU A 210 11.62 -1.68 16.36
C LEU A 210 12.56 -0.69 17.03
N ALA A 211 12.42 -0.46 18.32
CA ALA A 211 13.39 0.33 19.06
C ALA A 211 14.72 -0.43 19.16
N LYS A 212 15.84 0.22 18.85
CA LYS A 212 17.17 -0.33 19.20
C LYS A 212 17.33 -0.41 20.71
N GLU A 213 16.86 0.63 21.41
CA GLU A 213 16.83 0.73 22.85
C GLU A 213 15.43 1.18 23.29
N SER A 214 14.76 0.38 24.12
CA SER A 214 13.37 0.60 24.50
C SER A 214 13.19 1.41 25.82
N ASN A 215 14.12 2.28 26.15
CA ASN A 215 14.10 3.08 27.37
C ASN A 215 12.81 3.92 27.46
N LEU A 216 11.88 3.50 28.33
CA LEU A 216 10.62 4.19 28.64
C LEU A 216 9.66 4.40 27.46
N LEU A 217 9.78 3.61 26.38
CA LEU A 217 8.96 3.74 25.16
C LEU A 217 7.91 2.62 25.11
N GLU A 218 6.77 2.81 25.75
CA GLU A 218 5.70 1.80 25.83
C GLU A 218 5.03 1.48 24.48
N TYR A 219 4.99 2.45 23.56
CA TYR A 219 4.28 2.33 22.29
C TYR A 219 5.14 1.78 21.14
N LEU A 220 6.45 1.70 21.33
CA LEU A 220 7.36 1.19 20.32
C LEU A 220 7.77 -0.24 20.64
N THR A 221 7.53 -1.14 19.75
CA THR A 221 7.90 -2.56 19.89
C THR A 221 9.40 -2.70 20.15
N PRO A 222 9.81 -3.37 21.25
CA PRO A 222 11.22 -3.56 21.54
C PRO A 222 11.87 -4.49 20.51
N ASN A 223 13.19 -4.40 20.37
CA ASN A 223 13.95 -5.23 19.43
C ASN A 223 13.70 -6.74 19.70
N PHE A 224 13.45 -7.49 18.65
CA PHE A 224 13.12 -8.92 18.72
C PHE A 224 14.21 -9.78 19.38
N ASN A 225 15.47 -9.31 19.40
CA ASN A 225 16.58 -9.98 20.12
C ASN A 225 16.32 -10.09 21.64
N ASN A 226 15.43 -9.25 22.17
CA ASN A 226 15.02 -9.27 23.57
C ASN A 226 13.77 -10.12 23.82
N TRP A 227 13.17 -10.73 22.79
CA TRP A 227 11.98 -11.54 22.95
C TRP A 227 12.33 -12.95 23.41
N LYS A 228 11.49 -13.50 24.28
CA LYS A 228 11.59 -14.89 24.73
C LYS A 228 10.49 -15.71 24.15
N LYS A 229 10.86 -16.76 23.40
CA LYS A 229 9.87 -17.77 22.98
C LYS A 229 9.39 -18.54 24.22
N LEU A 230 8.07 -18.65 24.36
CA LEU A 230 7.40 -19.41 25.43
C LEU A 230 7.24 -20.89 25.05
#